data_cfe961804e9a1081430ba27298ed48c3
#
_entry.id   cfe961804e9a1081430ba27298ed48c3
#
_cell.length_a   1.000
_cell.length_b   1.000
_cell.length_c   1.000
_cell.angle_alpha   90.00
_cell.angle_beta   90.00
_cell.angle_gamma   90.00
#
_symmetry.space_group_name_H-M   'P 1'
#
loop_
_entity.id
_entity.type
_entity.pdbx_description
1 polymer ?
#
loop_
_entity_poly.entity_id
_entity_poly.type
_entity_poly.pdbx_seq_one_letter_code
_entity_poly.pdbx_strand_id
1 'polypeptide(L)'
;FVRGSETVEEVKQGIEHIELVDRPINEQTPVPMLHWMVADKSGKAIVVEKTKDRLTVHDNPIGVMTNNPTFDWHLTNLNEYLHLTPTSPKQTKWGDHTLNALGIGAGTIGMPGDFASVSRFVRISYIRAHMPEIKGDVQSITQFFHMLDYVKMVRGGVLTDDGLEDATTYSSCMDQEKGIYYYRTYENNRINAIDMHKEQLEGTNLKMFEYLTNQDINYQN
;
A
#
# COMPACT_ATOMS: atom_id res chain seq x y z
N PHE A 1 7.64 18.30 0.80
CA PHE A 1 8.98 18.14 0.20
C PHE A 1 8.97 17.60 -1.24
N VAL A 2 7.84 17.10 -1.73
CA VAL A 2 7.72 16.65 -3.15
C VAL A 2 7.31 17.77 -4.12
N ARG A 3 6.88 18.93 -3.63
CA ARG A 3 6.45 20.04 -4.50
C ARG A 3 7.65 20.59 -5.29
N GLY A 4 7.56 20.56 -6.62
CA GLY A 4 8.62 21.00 -7.52
C GLY A 4 9.68 19.95 -7.84
N SER A 5 9.47 18.69 -7.41
CA SER A 5 10.32 17.54 -7.78
C SER A 5 9.57 16.65 -8.77
N GLU A 6 10.25 16.21 -9.82
CA GLU A 6 9.72 15.31 -10.84
C GLU A 6 10.23 13.87 -10.68
N THR A 7 11.32 13.69 -9.94
CA THR A 7 11.98 12.40 -9.76
C THR A 7 12.25 12.08 -8.29
N VAL A 8 12.38 10.80 -7.99
CA VAL A 8 12.78 10.30 -6.67
C VAL A 8 14.16 10.84 -6.28
N GLU A 9 15.09 10.99 -7.22
CA GLU A 9 16.42 11.50 -6.95
C GLU A 9 16.41 12.98 -6.53
N GLU A 10 15.57 13.81 -7.14
CA GLU A 10 15.37 15.20 -6.72
C GLU A 10 14.76 15.28 -5.32
N VAL A 11 13.82 14.38 -5.01
CA VAL A 11 13.24 14.30 -3.66
C VAL A 11 14.30 13.92 -2.63
N LYS A 12 15.20 12.96 -2.92
CA LYS A 12 16.30 12.59 -2.03
C LYS A 12 17.20 13.80 -1.70
N GLN A 13 17.57 14.56 -2.73
CA GLN A 13 18.39 15.77 -2.56
C GLN A 13 17.65 16.83 -1.73
N GLY A 14 16.35 17.02 -1.97
CA GLY A 14 15.53 17.97 -1.23
C GLY A 14 15.38 17.60 0.26
N ILE A 15 15.28 16.32 0.58
CA ILE A 15 15.11 15.83 1.96
C ILE A 15 16.35 16.14 2.84
N GLU A 16 17.54 16.19 2.29
CA GLU A 16 18.75 16.55 3.02
C GLU A 16 18.70 17.95 3.65
N HIS A 17 17.83 18.81 3.14
CA HIS A 17 17.63 20.19 3.58
C HIS A 17 16.38 20.40 4.42
N ILE A 18 15.66 19.31 4.78
CA ILE A 18 14.42 19.36 5.55
C ILE A 18 14.64 18.93 6.99
N GLU A 19 14.16 19.74 7.92
CA GLU A 19 14.04 19.41 9.33
C GLU A 19 12.57 19.17 9.66
N LEU A 20 12.29 18.00 10.23
CA LEU A 20 10.96 17.67 10.76
C LEU A 20 10.86 18.16 12.21
N VAL A 21 9.92 19.06 12.45
CA VAL A 21 9.68 19.63 13.78
C VAL A 21 8.52 18.93 14.46
N ASP A 22 8.67 18.66 15.75
CA ASP A 22 7.63 18.10 16.63
C ASP A 22 6.70 19.24 17.09
N ARG A 23 5.89 19.75 16.17
CA ARG A 23 4.97 20.85 16.42
C ARG A 23 3.57 20.54 15.89
N PRO A 24 2.54 20.47 16.74
CA PRO A 24 1.17 20.26 16.30
C PRO A 24 0.68 21.46 15.47
N ILE A 25 -0.23 21.18 14.54
CA ILE A 25 -0.86 22.23 13.73
C ILE A 25 -1.74 23.11 14.61
N ASN A 26 -2.50 22.49 15.52
CA ASN A 26 -3.35 23.12 16.54
C ASN A 26 -3.62 22.10 17.66
N GLU A 27 -4.40 22.48 18.67
CA GLU A 27 -4.74 21.61 19.81
C GLU A 27 -5.52 20.36 19.43
N GLN A 28 -6.33 20.41 18.36
CA GLN A 28 -7.13 19.28 17.87
C GLN A 28 -6.36 18.37 16.91
N THR A 29 -5.21 18.82 16.43
CA THR A 29 -4.41 18.08 15.43
C THR A 29 -3.00 17.85 15.98
N PRO A 30 -2.82 16.78 16.78
CA PRO A 30 -1.51 16.44 17.34
C PRO A 30 -0.52 16.10 16.21
N VAL A 31 0.76 16.02 16.56
CA VAL A 31 1.81 15.62 15.63
C VAL A 31 1.58 14.18 15.19
N PRO A 32 1.33 13.93 13.90
CA PRO A 32 1.10 12.56 13.42
C PRO A 32 2.43 11.80 13.32
N MET A 33 2.43 10.56 13.77
CA MET A 33 3.55 9.63 13.63
C MET A 33 3.54 9.06 12.21
N LEU A 34 4.08 9.83 11.26
CA LEU A 34 4.05 9.49 9.84
C LEU A 34 5.40 9.03 9.31
N HIS A 35 5.33 8.21 8.28
CA HIS A 35 6.37 7.91 7.32
C HIS A 35 5.80 8.05 5.91
N TRP A 36 6.65 8.17 4.90
CA TRP A 36 6.23 8.50 3.55
C TRP A 36 6.83 7.56 2.54
N MET A 37 6.04 7.16 1.56
CA MET A 37 6.51 6.52 0.34
C MET A 37 6.40 7.52 -0.80
N VAL A 38 7.47 7.67 -1.55
CA VAL A 38 7.51 8.50 -2.76
C VAL A 38 7.88 7.59 -3.93
N ALA A 39 7.15 7.70 -5.02
CA ALA A 39 7.43 6.99 -6.25
C ALA A 39 7.31 7.95 -7.44
N ASP A 40 8.07 7.70 -8.50
CA ASP A 40 8.00 8.45 -9.75
C ASP A 40 7.60 7.56 -10.94
N LYS A 41 7.38 8.19 -12.09
CA LYS A 41 6.96 7.52 -13.33
C LYS A 41 7.99 6.51 -13.88
N SER A 42 9.22 6.51 -13.39
CA SER A 42 10.23 5.50 -13.76
C SER A 42 10.03 4.15 -13.04
N GLY A 43 9.11 4.11 -12.07
CA GLY A 43 8.88 2.97 -11.20
C GLY A 43 9.80 2.90 -9.99
N LYS A 44 10.73 3.85 -9.83
CA LYS A 44 11.54 3.97 -8.61
C LYS A 44 10.67 4.41 -7.45
N ALA A 45 10.98 3.90 -6.27
CA ALA A 45 10.32 4.30 -5.02
C ALA A 45 11.33 4.41 -3.88
N ILE A 46 11.04 5.29 -2.94
CA ILE A 46 11.76 5.44 -1.67
C ILE A 46 10.78 5.43 -0.51
N VAL A 47 11.29 5.09 0.67
CA VAL A 47 10.61 5.29 1.95
C VAL A 47 11.39 6.30 2.77
N VAL A 48 10.68 7.25 3.34
CA VAL A 48 11.23 8.27 4.22
C VAL A 48 10.66 8.07 5.62
N GLU A 49 11.52 7.81 6.59
CA GLU A 49 11.14 7.53 7.96
C GLU A 49 11.88 8.44 8.95
N LYS A 50 11.15 9.01 9.89
CA LYS A 50 11.72 9.67 11.06
C LYS A 50 11.77 8.67 12.21
N THR A 51 12.96 8.21 12.52
CA THR A 51 13.23 7.43 13.74
C THR A 51 13.63 8.37 14.89
N LYS A 52 13.87 7.81 16.09
CA LYS A 52 14.31 8.58 17.24
C LYS A 52 15.54 9.45 16.95
N ASP A 53 16.49 8.90 16.20
CA ASP A 53 17.81 9.50 16.04
C ASP A 53 17.92 10.39 14.80
N ARG A 54 17.24 10.01 13.70
CA ARG A 54 17.41 10.72 12.41
C ARG A 54 16.23 10.53 11.46
N LEU A 55 16.15 11.41 10.46
CA LEU A 55 15.40 11.21 9.25
C LEU A 55 16.22 10.30 8.31
N THR A 56 15.63 9.21 7.86
CA THR A 56 16.29 8.21 7.01
C THR A 56 15.53 8.05 5.70
N VAL A 57 16.26 7.93 4.61
CA VAL A 57 15.71 7.64 3.29
C VAL A 57 16.21 6.26 2.86
N HIS A 58 15.27 5.38 2.50
CA HIS A 58 15.56 4.04 2.04
C HIS A 58 15.13 3.90 0.58
N ASP A 59 15.96 3.30 -0.26
CA ASP A 59 15.51 2.80 -1.55
C ASP A 59 14.50 1.68 -1.31
N ASN A 60 13.38 1.71 -2.06
CA ASN A 60 12.32 0.74 -1.91
C ASN A 60 12.26 -0.22 -3.11
N PRO A 61 13.06 -1.30 -3.10
CA PRO A 61 13.17 -2.21 -4.24
C PRO A 61 11.92 -3.04 -4.49
N ILE A 62 11.03 -3.15 -3.48
CA ILE A 62 9.80 -3.94 -3.58
C ILE A 62 8.54 -3.09 -3.77
N GLY A 63 8.65 -1.74 -3.67
CA GLY A 63 7.55 -0.80 -3.88
C GLY A 63 6.38 -1.00 -2.91
N VAL A 64 6.65 -1.37 -1.67
CA VAL A 64 5.67 -1.62 -0.61
C VAL A 64 6.06 -0.85 0.64
N MET A 65 5.09 -0.33 1.36
CA MET A 65 5.26 0.27 2.68
C MET A 65 4.03 -0.05 3.53
N THR A 66 4.23 -0.31 4.81
CA THR A 66 3.18 -0.43 5.82
C THR A 66 3.50 0.46 7.01
N ASN A 67 3.22 0.04 8.22
CA ASN A 67 3.51 0.79 9.45
C ASN A 67 4.78 0.26 10.12
N ASN A 68 4.95 0.53 11.44
CA ASN A 68 6.04 -0.03 12.24
C ASN A 68 6.15 -1.57 12.11
N PRO A 69 7.34 -2.15 12.26
CA PRO A 69 8.66 -1.55 12.50
C PRO A 69 9.24 -0.73 11.33
N THR A 70 10.53 -0.37 11.39
CA THR A 70 11.22 0.37 10.33
C THR A 70 11.26 -0.40 9.01
N PHE A 71 11.43 0.31 7.90
CA PHE A 71 11.40 -0.28 6.56
C PHE A 71 12.51 -1.32 6.33
N ASP A 72 13.73 -1.06 6.80
CA ASP A 72 14.85 -1.99 6.71
C ASP A 72 14.60 -3.29 7.51
N TRP A 73 13.92 -3.17 8.65
CA TRP A 73 13.47 -4.36 9.39
C TRP A 73 12.47 -5.19 8.58
N HIS A 74 11.51 -4.55 7.93
CA HIS A 74 10.55 -5.25 7.07
C HIS A 74 11.26 -6.00 5.94
N LEU A 75 12.25 -5.38 5.27
CA LEU A 75 13.04 -6.04 4.23
C LEU A 75 13.79 -7.27 4.78
N THR A 76 14.38 -7.13 5.97
CA THR A 76 15.06 -8.25 6.64
C THR A 76 14.10 -9.39 6.97
N ASN A 77 12.91 -9.07 7.49
CA ASN A 77 11.87 -10.04 7.83
C ASN A 77 11.36 -10.85 6.62
N LEU A 78 11.40 -10.29 5.43
CA LEU A 78 10.98 -11.03 4.21
C LEU A 78 11.80 -12.30 3.98
N ASN A 79 13.04 -12.38 4.49
CA ASN A 79 13.88 -13.56 4.33
C ASN A 79 13.26 -14.81 5.00
N GLU A 80 12.45 -14.64 6.04
CA GLU A 80 11.74 -15.76 6.68
C GLU A 80 10.66 -16.39 5.78
N TYR A 81 10.26 -15.67 4.73
CA TYR A 81 9.18 -16.03 3.81
C TYR A 81 9.66 -16.41 2.40
N LEU A 82 10.97 -16.64 2.22
CA LEU A 82 11.58 -17.01 0.94
C LEU A 82 11.03 -18.32 0.34
N HIS A 83 10.39 -19.15 1.16
CA HIS A 83 9.78 -20.42 0.75
C HIS A 83 8.40 -20.23 0.07
N LEU A 84 7.78 -19.07 0.19
CA LEU A 84 6.48 -18.81 -0.40
C LEU A 84 6.56 -18.79 -1.93
N THR A 85 5.65 -19.51 -2.56
CA THR A 85 5.58 -19.63 -4.03
C THR A 85 4.15 -19.81 -4.49
N PRO A 86 3.75 -19.34 -5.70
CA PRO A 86 2.42 -19.57 -6.25
C PRO A 86 2.18 -21.03 -6.66
N THR A 87 3.24 -21.84 -6.77
CA THR A 87 3.14 -23.25 -7.14
C THR A 87 3.13 -24.15 -5.92
N SER A 88 2.36 -25.24 -5.98
CA SER A 88 2.38 -26.24 -4.90
C SER A 88 3.73 -26.98 -4.87
N PRO A 89 4.25 -27.29 -3.67
CA PRO A 89 5.48 -28.06 -3.51
C PRO A 89 5.33 -29.45 -4.13
N LYS A 90 6.44 -29.98 -4.62
CA LYS A 90 6.50 -31.36 -5.14
C LYS A 90 6.39 -32.35 -3.98
N GLN A 91 5.95 -33.58 -4.33
CA GLN A 91 5.97 -34.71 -3.43
C GLN A 91 7.36 -34.91 -2.80
N THR A 92 7.38 -35.20 -1.51
CA THR A 92 8.59 -35.52 -0.76
C THR A 92 8.34 -36.65 0.24
N LYS A 93 9.40 -37.17 0.88
CA LYS A 93 9.30 -38.19 1.92
C LYS A 93 9.94 -37.72 3.21
N TRP A 94 9.29 -38.04 4.33
CA TRP A 94 9.86 -37.98 5.67
C TRP A 94 9.87 -39.39 6.26
N GLY A 95 11.05 -39.96 6.36
CA GLY A 95 11.17 -41.41 6.59
C GLY A 95 10.49 -42.21 5.49
N ASP A 96 9.60 -43.14 5.85
CA ASP A 96 8.83 -43.94 4.90
C ASP A 96 7.48 -43.30 4.51
N HIS A 97 7.13 -42.18 5.12
CA HIS A 97 5.86 -41.49 4.83
C HIS A 97 5.98 -40.52 3.66
N THR A 98 5.12 -40.71 2.67
CA THR A 98 5.05 -39.84 1.49
C THR A 98 4.13 -38.66 1.76
N LEU A 99 4.65 -37.43 1.56
CA LEU A 99 3.93 -36.17 1.69
C LEU A 99 3.55 -35.65 0.32
N ASN A 100 2.31 -35.24 0.17
CA ASN A 100 1.75 -34.61 -1.03
C ASN A 100 1.07 -33.31 -0.66
N ALA A 101 1.10 -32.35 -1.57
CA ALA A 101 0.25 -31.15 -1.44
C ALA A 101 -1.24 -31.57 -1.41
N LEU A 102 -2.00 -31.06 -0.45
CA LEU A 102 -3.43 -31.38 -0.29
C LEU A 102 -4.33 -30.65 -1.31
N GLY A 103 -3.78 -29.68 -2.04
CA GLY A 103 -4.54 -28.91 -3.03
C GLY A 103 -3.74 -27.73 -3.61
N ILE A 104 -4.45 -26.93 -4.40
CA ILE A 104 -3.93 -25.68 -4.97
C ILE A 104 -3.66 -24.68 -3.84
N GLY A 105 -2.56 -23.90 -3.96
CA GLY A 105 -2.20 -22.88 -2.96
C GLY A 105 -1.28 -23.39 -1.84
N ALA A 106 -0.91 -24.66 -1.84
CA ALA A 106 -0.02 -25.23 -0.82
C ALA A 106 1.36 -24.55 -0.74
N GLY A 107 1.81 -23.90 -1.83
CA GLY A 107 3.05 -23.11 -1.82
C GLY A 107 2.98 -21.82 -0.99
N THR A 108 1.78 -21.39 -0.61
CA THR A 108 1.58 -20.19 0.23
C THR A 108 1.35 -20.52 1.71
N ILE A 109 1.48 -21.79 2.12
CA ILE A 109 1.38 -22.17 3.54
C ILE A 109 2.46 -21.46 4.34
N GLY A 110 2.05 -20.84 5.46
CA GLY A 110 2.90 -19.99 6.30
C GLY A 110 2.81 -18.51 5.99
N MET A 111 2.08 -18.09 4.93
CA MET A 111 1.78 -16.67 4.71
C MET A 111 0.93 -16.14 5.87
N PRO A 112 1.34 -15.04 6.54
CA PRO A 112 0.57 -14.54 7.67
C PRO A 112 -0.77 -13.95 7.23
N GLY A 113 -1.84 -14.20 7.99
CA GLY A 113 -3.21 -13.79 7.66
C GLY A 113 -3.78 -12.67 8.53
N ASP A 114 -3.08 -12.29 9.60
CA ASP A 114 -3.54 -11.26 10.54
C ASP A 114 -3.40 -9.83 10.00
N PHE A 115 -3.92 -8.85 10.74
CA PHE A 115 -3.94 -7.43 10.34
C PHE A 115 -2.71 -6.63 10.78
N ALA A 116 -1.74 -7.23 11.47
CA ALA A 116 -0.53 -6.54 11.90
C ALA A 116 0.25 -5.97 10.70
N SER A 117 0.94 -4.87 10.91
CA SER A 117 1.75 -4.20 9.89
C SER A 117 2.73 -5.16 9.22
N VAL A 118 3.43 -5.96 10.02
CA VAL A 118 4.41 -6.96 9.56
C VAL A 118 3.77 -7.97 8.61
N SER A 119 2.62 -8.48 8.99
CA SER A 119 1.87 -9.47 8.20
C SER A 119 1.31 -8.90 6.91
N ARG A 120 0.80 -7.66 6.94
CA ARG A 120 0.35 -6.95 5.75
C ARG A 120 1.51 -6.68 4.79
N PHE A 121 2.70 -6.33 5.32
CA PHE A 121 3.89 -6.11 4.52
C PHE A 121 4.29 -7.38 3.74
N VAL A 122 4.33 -8.53 4.40
CA VAL A 122 4.64 -9.83 3.77
C VAL A 122 3.61 -10.14 2.68
N ARG A 123 2.31 -10.05 2.99
CA ARG A 123 1.24 -10.37 2.03
C ARG A 123 1.30 -9.53 0.78
N ILE A 124 1.38 -8.20 0.94
CA ILE A 124 1.35 -7.30 -0.23
C ILE A 124 2.64 -7.39 -1.03
N SER A 125 3.80 -7.60 -0.39
CA SER A 125 5.07 -7.83 -1.06
C SER A 125 5.04 -9.10 -1.91
N TYR A 126 4.49 -10.18 -1.35
CA TYR A 126 4.32 -11.44 -2.07
C TYR A 126 3.42 -11.27 -3.30
N ILE A 127 2.22 -10.68 -3.12
CA ILE A 127 1.27 -10.47 -4.23
C ILE A 127 1.90 -9.59 -5.32
N ARG A 128 2.55 -8.49 -4.93
CA ARG A 128 3.20 -7.59 -5.90
C ARG A 128 4.31 -8.28 -6.68
N ALA A 129 5.12 -9.11 -6.01
CA ALA A 129 6.23 -9.83 -6.65
C ALA A 129 5.77 -10.92 -7.63
N HIS A 130 4.57 -11.47 -7.43
CA HIS A 130 4.03 -12.55 -8.27
C HIS A 130 2.87 -12.10 -9.18
N MET A 131 2.58 -10.81 -9.20
CA MET A 131 1.56 -10.26 -10.10
C MET A 131 2.00 -10.43 -11.55
N PRO A 132 1.15 -10.98 -12.43
CA PRO A 132 1.46 -11.05 -13.85
C PRO A 132 1.50 -9.66 -14.48
N GLU A 133 2.22 -9.52 -15.58
CA GLU A 133 2.11 -8.30 -16.40
C GLU A 133 0.68 -8.17 -16.94
N ILE A 134 0.04 -7.05 -16.61
CA ILE A 134 -1.32 -6.74 -17.04
C ILE A 134 -1.26 -5.75 -18.18
N LYS A 135 -1.88 -6.10 -19.32
CA LYS A 135 -2.01 -5.21 -20.47
C LYS A 135 -3.35 -4.48 -20.44
N GLY A 136 -3.29 -3.15 -20.56
CA GLY A 136 -4.45 -2.27 -20.58
C GLY A 136 -4.72 -1.59 -19.24
N ASP A 137 -5.09 -0.31 -19.34
CA ASP A 137 -5.20 0.59 -18.18
C ASP A 137 -6.27 0.15 -17.19
N VAL A 138 -7.48 -0.12 -17.69
CA VAL A 138 -8.62 -0.52 -16.85
C VAL A 138 -8.30 -1.83 -16.11
N GLN A 139 -7.66 -2.78 -16.79
CA GLN A 139 -7.27 -4.05 -16.21
C GLN A 139 -6.18 -3.85 -15.15
N SER A 140 -5.20 -2.98 -15.40
CA SER A 140 -4.13 -2.66 -14.45
C SER A 140 -4.69 -1.98 -13.19
N ILE A 141 -5.58 -1.01 -13.34
CA ILE A 141 -6.27 -0.35 -12.23
C ILE A 141 -7.11 -1.36 -11.43
N THR A 142 -7.86 -2.22 -12.11
CA THR A 142 -8.66 -3.28 -11.46
C THR A 142 -7.77 -4.20 -10.64
N GLN A 143 -6.67 -4.68 -11.22
CA GLN A 143 -5.71 -5.55 -10.54
C GLN A 143 -5.07 -4.86 -9.34
N PHE A 144 -4.76 -3.57 -9.45
CA PHE A 144 -4.20 -2.80 -8.34
C PHE A 144 -5.16 -2.76 -7.14
N PHE A 145 -6.45 -2.54 -7.39
CA PHE A 145 -7.45 -2.57 -6.31
C PHE A 145 -7.61 -3.97 -5.71
N HIS A 146 -7.51 -5.05 -6.48
CA HIS A 146 -7.48 -6.41 -5.94
C HIS A 146 -6.26 -6.65 -5.04
N MET A 147 -5.10 -6.10 -5.37
CA MET A 147 -3.93 -6.16 -4.50
C MET A 147 -4.19 -5.45 -3.16
N LEU A 148 -4.79 -4.26 -3.18
CA LEU A 148 -5.15 -3.52 -1.97
C LEU A 148 -6.19 -4.26 -1.12
N ASP A 149 -7.14 -4.97 -1.75
CA ASP A 149 -8.12 -5.80 -1.04
C ASP A 149 -7.47 -6.90 -0.20
N TYR A 150 -6.31 -7.38 -0.62
CA TYR A 150 -5.57 -8.42 0.09
C TYR A 150 -5.02 -7.96 1.46
N VAL A 151 -4.94 -6.66 1.68
CA VAL A 151 -4.48 -6.04 2.94
C VAL A 151 -5.51 -5.11 3.56
N LYS A 152 -6.73 -5.10 3.01
CA LYS A 152 -7.85 -4.30 3.50
C LYS A 152 -8.27 -4.77 4.89
N MET A 153 -8.45 -3.82 5.80
CA MET A 153 -9.02 -4.05 7.13
C MET A 153 -10.52 -3.82 7.07
N VAL A 154 -11.29 -4.80 7.55
CA VAL A 154 -12.75 -4.74 7.61
C VAL A 154 -13.21 -4.34 9.01
N ARG A 155 -14.35 -3.67 9.12
CA ARG A 155 -14.96 -3.31 10.41
C ARG A 155 -15.11 -4.53 11.30
N GLY A 156 -14.81 -4.37 12.58
CA GLY A 156 -14.81 -5.45 13.56
C GLY A 156 -13.56 -6.34 13.54
N GLY A 157 -12.67 -6.19 12.55
CA GLY A 157 -11.43 -6.97 12.48
C GLY A 157 -10.34 -6.48 13.44
N VAL A 158 -10.27 -5.19 13.70
CA VAL A 158 -9.29 -4.53 14.59
C VAL A 158 -9.99 -3.42 15.36
N LEU A 159 -9.66 -3.30 16.63
CA LEU A 159 -10.06 -2.17 17.48
C LEU A 159 -8.81 -1.40 17.93
N THR A 160 -8.92 -0.09 18.01
CA THR A 160 -7.94 0.78 18.65
C THR A 160 -7.96 0.63 20.17
N ASP A 161 -6.96 1.17 20.88
CA ASP A 161 -6.87 1.05 22.34
C ASP A 161 -8.07 1.71 23.07
N ASP A 162 -8.71 2.70 22.44
CA ASP A 162 -9.91 3.37 22.92
C ASP A 162 -11.22 2.70 22.43
N GLY A 163 -11.13 1.53 21.77
CA GLY A 163 -12.25 0.69 21.39
C GLY A 163 -12.95 1.10 20.08
N LEU A 164 -12.37 2.01 19.30
CA LEU A 164 -12.89 2.38 17.99
C LEU A 164 -12.50 1.34 16.93
N GLU A 165 -13.37 1.16 15.93
CA GLU A 165 -13.06 0.28 14.79
C GLU A 165 -11.96 0.89 13.91
N ASP A 166 -10.86 0.13 13.73
CA ASP A 166 -9.83 0.45 12.74
C ASP A 166 -10.12 -0.29 11.44
N ALA A 167 -10.55 0.45 10.43
CA ALA A 167 -10.94 -0.11 9.14
C ALA A 167 -10.39 0.73 7.98
N THR A 168 -10.17 0.10 6.83
CA THR A 168 -9.75 0.80 5.61
C THR A 168 -10.89 1.67 5.08
N THR A 169 -10.86 2.96 5.41
CA THR A 169 -11.93 3.91 5.04
C THR A 169 -12.00 4.14 3.52
N TYR A 170 -10.86 4.17 2.84
CA TYR A 170 -10.78 4.25 1.38
C TYR A 170 -9.52 3.56 0.86
N SER A 171 -9.52 3.25 -0.44
CA SER A 171 -8.36 2.80 -1.19
C SER A 171 -8.19 3.69 -2.41
N SER A 172 -6.95 4.01 -2.77
CA SER A 172 -6.67 4.87 -3.93
C SER A 172 -5.50 4.37 -4.76
N CYS A 173 -5.47 4.79 -6.02
CA CYS A 173 -4.43 4.52 -7.00
C CYS A 173 -4.17 5.78 -7.81
N MET A 174 -2.91 6.09 -8.08
CA MET A 174 -2.51 7.20 -8.94
C MET A 174 -1.86 6.67 -10.21
N ASP A 175 -2.46 6.97 -11.36
CA ASP A 175 -1.83 6.78 -12.66
C ASP A 175 -0.95 8.01 -12.95
N GLN A 176 0.34 7.86 -12.76
CA GLN A 176 1.30 8.95 -12.88
C GLN A 176 1.57 9.37 -14.34
N GLU A 177 1.32 8.48 -15.31
CA GLU A 177 1.45 8.82 -16.73
C GLU A 177 0.29 9.68 -17.20
N LYS A 178 -0.94 9.33 -16.77
CA LYS A 178 -2.18 9.98 -17.21
C LYS A 178 -2.67 11.08 -16.29
N GLY A 179 -2.04 11.23 -15.12
CA GLY A 179 -2.48 12.20 -14.13
C GLY A 179 -3.90 11.94 -13.61
N ILE A 180 -4.26 10.68 -13.42
CA ILE A 180 -5.59 10.28 -12.95
C ILE A 180 -5.49 9.69 -11.56
N TYR A 181 -6.29 10.20 -10.65
CA TYR A 181 -6.46 9.66 -9.30
C TYR A 181 -7.70 8.80 -9.25
N TYR A 182 -7.54 7.52 -8.94
CA TYR A 182 -8.63 6.55 -8.77
C TYR A 182 -8.83 6.27 -7.29
N TYR A 183 -10.09 6.11 -6.87
CA TYR A 183 -10.40 5.75 -5.50
C TYR A 183 -11.72 4.99 -5.38
N ARG A 184 -11.87 4.28 -4.28
CA ARG A 184 -13.12 3.73 -3.77
C ARG A 184 -13.17 3.89 -2.25
N THR A 185 -14.36 4.00 -1.69
CA THR A 185 -14.55 4.13 -0.25
C THR A 185 -14.92 2.78 0.37
N TYR A 186 -14.98 2.72 1.68
CA TYR A 186 -15.47 1.51 2.37
C TYR A 186 -16.94 1.24 2.02
N GLU A 187 -17.76 2.29 1.95
CA GLU A 187 -19.19 2.24 1.70
C GLU A 187 -19.53 2.11 0.21
N ASN A 188 -18.61 2.45 -0.70
CA ASN A 188 -18.83 2.39 -2.15
C ASN A 188 -17.67 1.70 -2.85
N ASN A 189 -17.92 0.50 -3.40
CA ASN A 189 -16.91 -0.32 -4.09
C ASN A 189 -16.66 0.09 -5.54
N ARG A 190 -17.43 1.05 -6.09
CA ARG A 190 -17.18 1.57 -7.43
C ARG A 190 -15.82 2.27 -7.46
N ILE A 191 -15.03 2.00 -8.49
CA ILE A 191 -13.82 2.76 -8.77
C ILE A 191 -14.23 4.10 -9.38
N ASN A 192 -13.89 5.19 -8.70
CA ASN A 192 -14.11 6.57 -9.13
C ASN A 192 -12.79 7.15 -9.62
N ALA A 193 -12.85 8.11 -10.53
CA ALA A 193 -11.67 8.71 -11.13
C ALA A 193 -11.76 10.24 -11.15
N ILE A 194 -10.65 10.89 -10.84
CA ILE A 194 -10.45 12.33 -10.98
C ILE A 194 -9.29 12.54 -11.94
N ASP A 195 -9.56 13.12 -13.10
CA ASP A 195 -8.58 13.47 -14.10
C ASP A 195 -8.06 14.88 -13.82
N MET A 196 -6.80 15.00 -13.36
CA MET A 196 -6.21 16.28 -13.01
C MET A 196 -6.13 17.24 -14.20
N HIS A 197 -6.03 16.74 -15.44
CA HIS A 197 -5.98 17.58 -16.65
C HIS A 197 -7.31 18.24 -17.00
N LYS A 198 -8.41 17.84 -16.37
CA LYS A 198 -9.72 18.49 -16.46
C LYS A 198 -9.94 19.55 -15.39
N GLU A 199 -8.93 19.76 -14.54
CA GLU A 199 -8.98 20.69 -13.42
C GLU A 199 -8.11 21.94 -13.66
N GLN A 200 -8.44 23.04 -12.98
CA GLN A 200 -7.63 24.26 -13.01
C GLN A 200 -6.46 24.14 -12.01
N LEU A 201 -5.35 23.53 -12.43
CA LEU A 201 -4.22 23.25 -11.56
C LEU A 201 -3.51 24.50 -11.02
N GLU A 202 -3.57 25.63 -11.79
CA GLU A 202 -3.00 26.91 -11.40
C GLU A 202 -3.98 27.79 -10.58
N GLY A 203 -5.16 27.26 -10.29
CA GLY A 203 -6.18 27.98 -9.52
C GLY A 203 -5.78 28.15 -8.04
N THR A 204 -6.23 29.24 -7.42
CA THR A 204 -6.01 29.52 -5.99
C THR A 204 -7.08 28.90 -5.09
N ASN A 205 -8.20 28.47 -5.64
CA ASN A 205 -9.32 27.91 -4.90
C ASN A 205 -9.18 26.38 -4.81
N LEU A 206 -9.40 25.82 -3.62
CA LEU A 206 -9.52 24.39 -3.44
C LEU A 206 -10.79 23.86 -4.09
N LYS A 207 -10.66 22.82 -4.90
CA LYS A 207 -11.80 22.05 -5.39
C LYS A 207 -11.96 20.81 -4.53
N MET A 208 -13.15 20.62 -4.00
CA MET A 208 -13.50 19.47 -3.17
C MET A 208 -14.38 18.50 -3.95
N PHE A 209 -14.12 17.21 -3.79
CA PHE A 209 -14.97 16.12 -4.32
C PHE A 209 -15.66 15.45 -3.13
N GLU A 210 -16.92 15.13 -3.29
CA GLU A 210 -17.70 14.50 -2.23
C GLU A 210 -17.22 13.08 -1.95
N TYR A 211 -17.07 12.76 -0.66
CA TYR A 211 -16.79 11.40 -0.22
C TYR A 211 -18.05 10.54 -0.35
N LEU A 212 -17.97 9.46 -1.14
CA LEU A 212 -19.11 8.62 -1.46
C LEU A 212 -19.41 7.64 -0.33
N THR A 213 -20.59 7.76 0.26
CA THR A 213 -21.07 6.96 1.41
C THR A 213 -22.14 5.94 1.06
N ASN A 214 -22.64 5.92 -0.18
CA ASN A 214 -23.71 5.04 -0.61
C ASN A 214 -23.18 4.01 -1.61
N GLN A 215 -23.47 2.73 -1.35
CA GLN A 215 -23.13 1.65 -2.28
C GLN A 215 -23.96 1.79 -3.56
N ASP A 216 -23.28 1.62 -4.69
CA ASP A 216 -23.87 1.59 -6.02
C ASP A 216 -24.03 0.12 -6.46
N ILE A 217 -25.28 -0.36 -6.41
CA ILE A 217 -25.62 -1.74 -6.78
C ILE A 217 -26.30 -1.73 -8.15
N ASN A 218 -25.69 -2.41 -9.11
CA ASN A 218 -26.30 -2.63 -10.42
C ASN A 218 -27.18 -3.88 -10.40
N TYR A 219 -28.50 -3.69 -10.37
CA TYR A 219 -29.48 -4.78 -10.51
C TYR A 219 -29.59 -5.17 -11.99
N GLN A 220 -29.40 -6.45 -12.31
CA GLN A 220 -29.40 -6.98 -13.70
C GLN A 220 -30.73 -7.60 -14.12
N ASN A 221 -31.78 -7.53 -13.31
CA ASN A 221 -33.12 -8.02 -13.56
C ASN A 221 -34.12 -6.85 -13.60
#